data_327b6499bbde82ff85bce94332c710a1
#
_entry.id   327b6499bbde82ff85bce94332c710a1
#
_cell.length_a   1.000
_cell.length_b   1.000
_cell.length_c   1.000
_cell.angle_alpha   90.00
_cell.angle_beta   90.00
_cell.angle_gamma   90.00
#
_symmetry.space_group_name_H-M   'P 1'
#
loop_
_entity.id
_entity.type
_entity.pdbx_description
1 polymer ?
#
loop_
_entity_poly.entity_id
_entity_poly.type
_entity_poly.pdbx_seq_one_letter_code
_entity_poly.pdbx_strand_id
1 'polypeptide(L)'
;MMSDEPSIEDDRIKFLVIADDCPEARLAAFFAGRRAKRSNARVILLSILEPPEFGHWATVAETMRAEAHEKAQALLREFAAEVKAQSGEDPEEVIREGIDVEEIRKLIDEDPAISILFLGASTETSGPGPLVSSLAQKPAYLAARPIPVTVVPGSMSRDELRRLAG
;
A
#
# COMPACT_ATOMS: atom_id res chain seq x y z
N MET A 1 -8.15 40.45 -6.89
CA MET A 1 -8.79 39.49 -7.81
C MET A 1 -8.21 38.14 -7.53
N MET A 2 -8.97 37.30 -6.88
CA MET A 2 -8.59 35.91 -6.75
C MET A 2 -8.87 35.23 -8.08
N SER A 3 -7.82 34.83 -8.79
CA SER A 3 -7.98 33.92 -9.90
C SER A 3 -8.32 32.55 -9.31
N ASP A 4 -9.54 32.10 -9.47
CA ASP A 4 -9.88 30.69 -9.41
C ASP A 4 -9.14 30.00 -10.56
N GLU A 5 -7.88 29.68 -10.34
CA GLU A 5 -7.25 28.68 -11.18
C GLU A 5 -7.96 27.37 -10.83
N PRO A 6 -8.58 26.70 -11.80
CA PRO A 6 -9.10 25.37 -11.53
C PRO A 6 -7.90 24.54 -11.07
N SER A 7 -7.98 24.00 -9.86
CA SER A 7 -7.03 22.99 -9.43
C SER A 7 -7.03 21.93 -10.53
N ILE A 8 -5.91 21.80 -11.23
CA ILE A 8 -5.74 20.72 -12.20
C ILE A 8 -5.87 19.45 -11.35
N GLU A 9 -7.04 18.82 -11.42
CA GLU A 9 -7.21 17.51 -10.83
C GLU A 9 -6.15 16.62 -11.45
N ASP A 10 -5.30 16.05 -10.60
CA ASP A 10 -4.29 15.10 -11.04
C ASP A 10 -5.01 13.82 -11.45
N ASP A 11 -5.23 13.65 -12.75
CA ASP A 11 -5.96 12.53 -13.35
C ASP A 11 -5.04 11.32 -13.66
N ARG A 12 -3.80 11.36 -13.19
CA ARG A 12 -2.88 10.24 -13.34
C ARG A 12 -3.38 9.01 -12.61
N ILE A 13 -3.07 7.84 -13.17
CA ILE A 13 -3.32 6.58 -12.47
C ILE A 13 -2.47 6.48 -11.21
N LYS A 14 -2.95 5.72 -10.24
CA LYS A 14 -2.28 5.49 -8.96
C LYS A 14 -1.98 4.01 -8.76
N PHE A 15 -0.82 3.77 -8.19
CA PHE A 15 -0.38 2.45 -7.75
C PHE A 15 -0.57 2.35 -6.24
N LEU A 16 -1.36 1.39 -5.79
CA LEU A 16 -1.61 1.14 -4.37
C LEU A 16 -0.60 0.12 -3.85
N VAL A 17 0.12 0.50 -2.80
CA VAL A 17 1.10 -0.36 -2.13
C VAL A 17 0.67 -0.56 -0.69
N ILE A 18 0.67 -1.80 -0.23
CA ILE A 18 0.39 -2.12 1.17
C ILE A 18 1.68 -2.02 1.97
N ALA A 19 1.72 -1.07 2.91
CA ALA A 19 2.89 -0.79 3.74
C ALA A 19 2.83 -1.60 5.04
N ASP A 20 3.44 -2.76 5.02
CA ASP A 20 3.64 -3.61 6.19
C ASP A 20 5.10 -3.63 6.63
N ASP A 21 5.36 -3.89 7.91
CA ASP A 21 6.71 -3.97 8.44
C ASP A 21 7.34 -5.33 8.14
N CYS A 22 7.63 -5.56 6.87
CA CYS A 22 8.27 -6.77 6.38
C CYS A 22 9.12 -6.46 5.15
N PRO A 23 10.18 -7.28 4.89
CA PRO A 23 11.09 -7.02 3.77
C PRO A 23 10.42 -7.03 2.41
N GLU A 24 9.49 -7.95 2.17
CA GLU A 24 8.79 -8.10 0.89
C GLU A 24 7.89 -6.89 0.57
N ALA A 25 7.27 -6.28 1.59
CA ALA A 25 6.49 -5.05 1.39
C ALA A 25 7.40 -3.88 0.98
N ARG A 26 8.60 -3.80 1.55
CA ARG A 26 9.60 -2.78 1.18
C ARG A 26 10.07 -2.96 -0.26
N LEU A 27 10.27 -4.20 -0.71
CA LEU A 27 10.60 -4.50 -2.10
C LEU A 27 9.46 -4.13 -3.05
N ALA A 28 8.23 -4.40 -2.66
CA ALA A 28 7.05 -4.00 -3.43
C ALA A 28 6.97 -2.48 -3.59
N ALA A 29 7.23 -1.72 -2.51
CA ALA A 29 7.27 -0.27 -2.54
C ALA A 29 8.40 0.26 -3.45
N PHE A 30 9.58 -0.32 -3.36
CA PHE A 30 10.71 0.00 -4.24
C PHE A 30 10.33 -0.19 -5.72
N PHE A 31 9.77 -1.33 -6.04
CA PHE A 31 9.37 -1.66 -7.41
C PHE A 31 8.25 -0.74 -7.91
N ALA A 32 7.22 -0.53 -7.09
CA ALA A 32 6.11 0.36 -7.42
C ALA A 32 6.57 1.79 -7.69
N GLY A 33 7.48 2.31 -6.86
CA GLY A 33 8.05 3.66 -7.05
C GLY A 33 8.77 3.82 -8.38
N ARG A 34 9.60 2.85 -8.75
CA ARG A 34 10.29 2.87 -10.04
C ARG A 34 9.33 2.73 -11.22
N ARG A 35 8.36 1.84 -11.11
CA ARG A 35 7.31 1.67 -12.13
C ARG A 35 6.46 2.92 -12.27
N ALA A 36 6.16 3.58 -11.16
CA ALA A 36 5.39 4.82 -11.15
C ALA A 36 6.10 5.94 -11.90
N LYS A 37 7.40 6.08 -11.71
CA LYS A 37 8.21 7.05 -12.46
C LYS A 37 8.13 6.80 -13.97
N ARG A 38 8.26 5.54 -14.35
CA ARG A 38 8.24 5.13 -15.76
C ARG A 38 6.88 5.36 -16.42
N SER A 39 5.82 5.11 -15.68
CA SER A 39 4.43 5.20 -16.16
C SER A 39 3.79 6.55 -15.91
N ASN A 40 4.50 7.49 -15.31
CA ASN A 40 3.94 8.76 -14.82
C ASN A 40 2.72 8.55 -13.91
N ALA A 41 2.80 7.55 -13.04
CA ALA A 41 1.76 7.23 -12.07
C ALA A 41 2.10 7.83 -10.70
N ARG A 42 1.09 7.99 -9.86
CA ARG A 42 1.28 8.31 -8.45
C ARG A 42 1.27 7.05 -7.61
N VAL A 43 1.79 7.13 -6.40
CA VAL A 43 1.78 6.01 -5.44
C VAL A 43 0.93 6.39 -4.23
N ILE A 44 0.07 5.47 -3.80
CA ILE A 44 -0.62 5.53 -2.50
C ILE A 44 -0.05 4.41 -1.63
N LEU A 45 0.36 4.77 -0.43
CA LEU A 45 0.77 3.81 0.60
C LEU A 45 -0.38 3.62 1.58
N LEU A 46 -0.78 2.39 1.82
CA LEU A 46 -1.82 2.04 2.77
C LEU A 46 -1.25 1.20 3.90
N SER A 47 -1.42 1.67 5.12
CA SER A 47 -1.17 0.91 6.34
C SER A 47 -2.51 0.55 6.99
N ILE A 48 -2.71 -0.73 7.28
CA ILE A 48 -3.95 -1.22 7.87
C ILE A 48 -3.68 -1.68 9.29
N LEU A 49 -4.42 -1.10 10.23
CA LEU A 49 -4.34 -1.43 11.64
C LEU A 49 -5.46 -2.41 12.00
N GLU A 50 -5.11 -3.44 12.76
CA GLU A 50 -6.11 -4.34 13.30
C GLU A 50 -6.88 -3.65 14.42
N PRO A 51 -8.22 -3.81 14.48
CA PRO A 51 -8.99 -3.29 15.60
C PRO A 51 -8.54 -3.94 16.91
N PRO A 52 -8.57 -3.21 18.04
CA PRO A 52 -8.29 -3.81 19.34
C PRO A 52 -9.23 -4.97 19.63
N GLU A 53 -8.70 -6.04 20.23
CA GLU A 53 -9.51 -7.21 20.60
C GLU A 53 -10.59 -6.85 21.63
N PHE A 54 -11.74 -7.54 21.52
CA PHE A 54 -12.78 -7.46 22.52
C PHE A 54 -12.27 -7.94 23.88
N GLY A 55 -12.61 -7.20 24.95
CA GLY A 55 -12.22 -7.53 26.32
C GLY A 55 -11.15 -6.61 26.91
N HIS A 56 -10.55 -5.73 26.12
CA HIS A 56 -9.71 -4.67 26.66
C HIS A 56 -10.57 -3.54 27.24
N TRP A 57 -10.12 -2.97 28.35
CA TRP A 57 -10.75 -1.79 28.92
C TRP A 57 -10.61 -0.62 27.92
N ALA A 58 -11.63 0.25 27.89
CA ALA A 58 -11.68 1.35 26.91
C ALA A 58 -10.39 2.21 26.88
N THR A 59 -9.83 2.51 28.06
CA THR A 59 -8.58 3.27 28.19
C THR A 59 -7.37 2.53 27.62
N VAL A 60 -7.30 1.22 27.81
CA VAL A 60 -6.22 0.39 27.26
C VAL A 60 -6.35 0.31 25.74
N ALA A 61 -7.56 0.14 25.23
CA ALA A 61 -7.82 0.11 23.80
C ALA A 61 -7.42 1.43 23.11
N GLU A 62 -7.74 2.58 23.72
CA GLU A 62 -7.34 3.89 23.20
C GLU A 62 -5.83 4.07 23.18
N THR A 63 -5.13 3.64 24.24
CA THR A 63 -3.66 3.67 24.30
C THR A 63 -3.05 2.79 23.22
N MET A 64 -3.56 1.58 23.04
CA MET A 64 -3.10 0.64 22.00
C MET A 64 -3.31 1.20 20.60
N ARG A 65 -4.45 1.85 20.35
CA ARG A 65 -4.73 2.53 19.07
C ARG A 65 -3.75 3.66 18.80
N ALA A 66 -3.49 4.50 19.80
CA ALA A 66 -2.55 5.61 19.68
C ALA A 66 -1.14 5.12 19.35
N GLU A 67 -0.67 4.09 20.05
CA GLU A 67 0.64 3.47 19.80
C GLU A 67 0.71 2.84 18.41
N ALA A 68 -0.31 2.09 18.01
CA ALA A 68 -0.38 1.47 16.70
C ALA A 68 -0.40 2.53 15.59
N HIS A 69 -1.12 3.60 15.79
CA HIS A 69 -1.19 4.72 14.84
C HIS A 69 0.17 5.43 14.70
N GLU A 70 0.87 5.67 15.80
CA GLU A 70 2.22 6.24 15.77
C GLU A 70 3.21 5.34 15.02
N LYS A 71 3.16 4.02 15.27
CA LYS A 71 3.97 3.03 14.54
C LYS A 71 3.68 3.05 13.05
N ALA A 72 2.42 3.10 12.69
CA ALA A 72 2.00 3.16 11.29
C ALA A 72 2.48 4.43 10.61
N GLN A 73 2.39 5.57 11.28
CA GLN A 73 2.90 6.84 10.76
C GLN A 73 4.42 6.80 10.53
N ALA A 74 5.18 6.24 11.48
CA ALA A 74 6.62 6.09 11.34
C ALA A 74 6.99 5.16 10.18
N LEU A 75 6.29 4.04 10.04
CA LEU A 75 6.47 3.09 8.96
C LEU A 75 6.16 3.73 7.59
N LEU A 76 5.06 4.46 7.49
CA LEU A 76 4.69 5.16 6.27
C LEU A 76 5.72 6.19 5.85
N ARG A 77 6.34 6.91 6.80
CA ARG A 77 7.43 7.85 6.48
C ARG A 77 8.63 7.15 5.87
N GLU A 78 9.00 5.97 6.39
CA GLU A 78 10.10 5.17 5.82
C GLU A 78 9.75 4.72 4.39
N PHE A 79 8.55 4.21 4.18
CA PHE A 79 8.08 3.80 2.86
C PHE A 79 7.98 4.99 1.91
N ALA A 80 7.50 6.13 2.40
CA ALA A 80 7.39 7.35 1.61
C ALA A 80 8.75 7.86 1.13
N ALA A 81 9.77 7.80 2.00
CA ALA A 81 11.13 8.17 1.63
C ALA A 81 11.68 7.26 0.53
N GLU A 82 11.43 5.95 0.62
CA GLU A 82 11.83 4.99 -0.41
C GLU A 82 11.12 5.26 -1.74
N VAL A 83 9.83 5.44 -1.71
CA VAL A 83 9.04 5.74 -2.92
C VAL A 83 9.48 7.05 -3.55
N LYS A 84 9.70 8.09 -2.76
CA LYS A 84 10.19 9.39 -3.26
C LYS A 84 11.55 9.26 -3.92
N ALA A 85 12.46 8.48 -3.32
CA ALA A 85 13.78 8.22 -3.90
C ALA A 85 13.70 7.54 -5.27
N GLN A 86 12.70 6.68 -5.47
CA GLN A 86 12.52 5.94 -6.72
C GLN A 86 11.66 6.67 -7.75
N SER A 87 10.59 7.32 -7.32
CA SER A 87 9.63 7.98 -8.22
C SER A 87 9.90 9.46 -8.46
N GLY A 88 10.59 10.12 -7.54
CA GLY A 88 10.82 11.57 -7.55
C GLY A 88 9.68 12.38 -6.93
N GLU A 89 8.60 11.74 -6.49
CA GLU A 89 7.44 12.41 -5.89
C GLU A 89 7.08 11.80 -4.54
N ASP A 90 6.51 12.62 -3.66
CA ASP A 90 5.95 12.14 -2.41
C ASP A 90 4.67 11.33 -2.68
N PRO A 91 4.56 10.11 -2.11
CA PRO A 91 3.33 9.34 -2.23
C PRO A 91 2.23 9.87 -1.31
N GLU A 92 0.98 9.50 -1.60
CA GLU A 92 -0.10 9.66 -0.64
C GLU A 92 0.05 8.62 0.47
N GLU A 93 -0.28 8.99 1.70
CA GLU A 93 -0.19 8.12 2.87
C GLU A 93 -1.58 7.97 3.48
N VAL A 94 -2.03 6.73 3.64
CA VAL A 94 -3.36 6.42 4.18
C VAL A 94 -3.23 5.39 5.29
N ILE A 95 -3.89 5.64 6.41
CA ILE A 95 -4.02 4.69 7.51
C ILE A 95 -5.50 4.34 7.65
N ARG A 96 -5.80 3.05 7.68
CA ARG A 96 -7.15 2.52 7.92
C ARG A 96 -7.11 1.51 9.05
N GLU A 97 -8.21 1.39 9.77
CA GLU A 97 -8.42 0.38 10.81
C GLU A 97 -9.51 -0.58 10.35
N GLY A 98 -9.24 -1.87 10.34
CA GLY A 98 -10.20 -2.87 9.91
C GLY A 98 -9.55 -4.16 9.42
N ILE A 99 -10.30 -4.90 8.63
CA ILE A 99 -9.85 -6.15 8.00
C ILE A 99 -9.14 -5.80 6.69
N ASP A 100 -7.94 -6.34 6.49
CA ASP A 100 -7.06 -6.02 5.36
C ASP A 100 -7.78 -6.00 4.02
N VAL A 101 -8.41 -7.10 3.64
CA VAL A 101 -9.07 -7.24 2.33
C VAL A 101 -10.20 -6.23 2.17
N GLU A 102 -10.97 -6.00 3.24
CA GLU A 102 -12.10 -5.06 3.20
C GLU A 102 -11.64 -3.61 3.06
N GLU A 103 -10.61 -3.22 3.79
CA GLU A 103 -10.07 -1.85 3.74
C GLU A 103 -9.39 -1.57 2.41
N ILE A 104 -8.68 -2.55 1.85
CA ILE A 104 -8.11 -2.44 0.50
C ILE A 104 -9.23 -2.24 -0.53
N ARG A 105 -10.26 -3.05 -0.48
CA ARG A 105 -11.42 -2.95 -1.38
C ARG A 105 -12.10 -1.58 -1.28
N LYS A 106 -12.35 -1.12 -0.06
CA LYS A 106 -12.97 0.19 0.17
C LYS A 106 -12.15 1.32 -0.45
N LEU A 107 -10.84 1.31 -0.26
CA LEU A 107 -9.97 2.34 -0.81
C LEU A 107 -9.96 2.30 -2.34
N ILE A 108 -9.90 1.14 -2.95
CA ILE A 108 -9.95 0.99 -4.40
C ILE A 108 -11.29 1.52 -4.94
N ASP A 109 -12.39 1.22 -4.27
CA ASP A 109 -13.72 1.69 -4.68
C ASP A 109 -13.90 3.21 -4.48
N GLU A 110 -13.29 3.79 -3.44
CA GLU A 110 -13.34 5.23 -3.16
C GLU A 110 -12.50 6.05 -4.15
N ASP A 111 -11.40 5.50 -4.64
CA ASP A 111 -10.46 6.20 -5.51
C ASP A 111 -10.34 5.49 -6.87
N PRO A 112 -11.11 5.91 -7.87
CA PRO A 112 -11.10 5.27 -9.19
C PRO A 112 -9.79 5.42 -9.95
N ALA A 113 -8.88 6.28 -9.53
CA ALA A 113 -7.54 6.42 -10.13
C ALA A 113 -6.62 5.24 -9.77
N ILE A 114 -6.90 4.52 -8.69
CA ILE A 114 -6.14 3.32 -8.32
C ILE A 114 -6.32 2.25 -9.40
N SER A 115 -5.22 1.89 -10.05
CA SER A 115 -5.24 1.06 -11.25
C SER A 115 -4.46 -0.24 -11.13
N ILE A 116 -3.51 -0.31 -10.20
CA ILE A 116 -2.72 -1.51 -9.91
C ILE A 116 -2.47 -1.61 -8.42
N LEU A 117 -2.61 -2.81 -7.87
CA LEU A 117 -2.25 -3.13 -6.49
C LEU A 117 -0.89 -3.84 -6.47
N PHE A 118 0.01 -3.42 -5.59
CA PHE A 118 1.32 -4.03 -5.38
C PHE A 118 1.38 -4.69 -4.02
N LEU A 119 1.71 -5.96 -3.98
CA LEU A 119 1.86 -6.76 -2.76
C LEU A 119 3.24 -7.41 -2.69
N GLY A 120 3.79 -7.53 -1.50
CA GLY A 120 4.95 -8.36 -1.25
C GLY A 120 4.55 -9.77 -0.87
N ALA A 121 5.27 -10.76 -1.38
CA ALA A 121 5.07 -12.16 -1.00
C ALA A 121 6.20 -12.64 -0.11
N SER A 122 5.86 -13.16 1.07
CA SER A 122 6.83 -13.76 1.99
C SER A 122 7.47 -15.01 1.38
N THR A 123 8.74 -15.23 1.69
CA THR A 123 9.48 -16.43 1.34
C THR A 123 9.53 -17.47 2.45
N GLU A 124 8.84 -17.20 3.56
CA GLU A 124 8.81 -18.10 4.70
C GLU A 124 7.99 -19.37 4.41
N THR A 125 8.30 -20.43 5.14
CA THR A 125 7.63 -21.74 4.98
C THR A 125 6.16 -21.72 5.33
N SER A 126 5.71 -20.71 6.10
CA SER A 126 4.30 -20.48 6.44
C SER A 126 3.44 -19.98 5.28
N GLY A 127 4.06 -19.66 4.15
CA GLY A 127 3.38 -19.23 2.93
C GLY A 127 3.59 -17.75 2.58
N PRO A 128 3.01 -17.29 1.46
CA PRO A 128 3.28 -15.97 0.89
C PRO A 128 2.62 -14.82 1.65
N GLY A 129 1.86 -15.10 2.68
CA GLY A 129 1.12 -14.12 3.45
C GLY A 129 -0.38 -14.11 3.16
N PRO A 130 -1.20 -13.56 4.08
CA PRO A 130 -2.67 -13.67 4.00
C PRO A 130 -3.27 -12.96 2.78
N LEU A 131 -2.73 -11.81 2.37
CA LEU A 131 -3.25 -11.08 1.21
C LEU A 131 -3.00 -11.84 -0.09
N VAL A 132 -1.78 -12.35 -0.28
CA VAL A 132 -1.45 -13.13 -1.48
C VAL A 132 -2.24 -14.44 -1.51
N SER A 133 -2.39 -15.10 -0.38
CA SER A 133 -3.21 -16.31 -0.26
C SER A 133 -4.68 -16.04 -0.60
N SER A 134 -5.21 -14.91 -0.18
CA SER A 134 -6.58 -14.50 -0.49
C SER A 134 -6.80 -14.28 -1.99
N LEU A 135 -5.80 -13.75 -2.69
CA LEU A 135 -5.85 -13.59 -4.16
C LEU A 135 -6.01 -14.92 -4.88
N ALA A 136 -5.28 -15.94 -4.42
CA ALA A 136 -5.33 -17.27 -5.03
C ALA A 136 -6.68 -17.95 -4.83
N GLN A 137 -7.37 -17.66 -3.73
CA GLN A 137 -8.66 -18.26 -3.39
C GLN A 137 -9.83 -17.51 -4.03
N LYS A 138 -9.85 -16.18 -3.96
CA LYS A 138 -10.96 -15.36 -4.45
C LYS A 138 -10.47 -13.99 -4.93
N PRO A 139 -9.84 -13.90 -6.10
CA PRO A 139 -9.27 -12.64 -6.58
C PRO A 139 -10.28 -11.49 -6.71
N ALA A 140 -11.54 -11.80 -6.98
CA ALA A 140 -12.61 -10.79 -7.06
C ALA A 140 -12.96 -10.12 -5.72
N TYR A 141 -12.43 -10.60 -4.60
CA TYR A 141 -12.68 -10.02 -3.29
C TYR A 141 -12.00 -8.70 -3.05
N LEU A 142 -10.94 -8.38 -3.79
CA LEU A 142 -10.13 -7.20 -3.52
C LEU A 142 -10.84 -5.91 -3.89
N ALA A 143 -11.70 -5.95 -4.89
CA ALA A 143 -12.46 -4.78 -5.28
C ALA A 143 -13.71 -5.17 -6.05
N ALA A 144 -14.77 -4.34 -5.98
CA ALA A 144 -15.92 -4.45 -6.88
C ALA A 144 -15.48 -4.15 -8.33
N ARG A 145 -14.52 -3.25 -8.49
CA ARG A 145 -13.86 -2.93 -9.75
C ARG A 145 -12.56 -3.74 -9.85
N PRO A 146 -12.44 -4.66 -10.82
CA PRO A 146 -11.22 -5.47 -10.95
C PRO A 146 -10.03 -4.62 -11.39
N ILE A 147 -8.89 -4.85 -10.75
CA ILE A 147 -7.62 -4.24 -11.13
C ILE A 147 -6.52 -5.29 -11.13
N PRO A 148 -5.46 -5.10 -11.94
CA PRO A 148 -4.29 -5.98 -11.88
C PRO A 148 -3.60 -5.94 -10.52
N VAL A 149 -3.01 -7.05 -10.14
CA VAL A 149 -2.21 -7.17 -8.92
C VAL A 149 -0.80 -7.63 -9.29
N THR A 150 0.18 -6.86 -8.86
CA THR A 150 1.59 -7.23 -8.98
C THR A 150 2.07 -7.77 -7.64
N VAL A 151 2.53 -9.00 -7.64
CA VAL A 151 3.09 -9.65 -6.45
C VAL A 151 4.60 -9.70 -6.58
N VAL A 152 5.30 -9.09 -5.63
CA VAL A 152 6.78 -9.05 -5.60
C VAL A 152 7.28 -10.08 -4.59
N PRO A 153 7.95 -11.16 -5.04
CA PRO A 153 8.51 -12.14 -4.12
C PRO A 153 9.65 -11.53 -3.28
N GLY A 154 9.67 -11.85 -2.00
CA GLY A 154 10.72 -11.39 -1.08
C GLY A 154 12.10 -11.92 -1.38
N SER A 155 12.21 -12.93 -2.24
CA SER A 155 13.49 -13.49 -2.73
C SER A 155 14.15 -12.66 -3.83
N MET A 156 13.46 -11.69 -4.40
CA MET A 156 14.03 -10.85 -5.45
C MET A 156 15.00 -9.82 -4.89
N SER A 157 16.06 -9.54 -5.64
CA SER A 157 16.99 -8.46 -5.30
C SER A 157 16.52 -7.11 -5.87
N ARG A 158 17.01 -6.02 -5.29
CA ARG A 158 16.77 -4.68 -5.82
C ARG A 158 17.30 -4.54 -7.25
N ASP A 159 18.43 -5.14 -7.58
CA ASP A 159 19.01 -5.08 -8.92
C ASP A 159 18.12 -5.78 -9.96
N GLU A 160 17.56 -6.94 -9.60
CA GLU A 160 16.59 -7.62 -10.45
C GLU A 160 15.34 -6.76 -10.68
N LEU A 161 14.82 -6.16 -9.62
CA LEU A 161 13.64 -5.29 -9.70
C LEU A 161 13.91 -4.02 -10.52
N ARG A 162 15.13 -3.43 -10.42
CA ARG A 162 15.52 -2.29 -11.25
C ARG A 162 15.45 -2.63 -12.73
N ARG A 163 15.97 -3.78 -13.11
CA ARG A 163 15.96 -4.22 -14.52
C ARG A 163 14.54 -4.42 -15.04
N LEU A 164 13.65 -4.98 -14.21
CA LEU A 164 12.26 -5.23 -14.58
C LEU A 164 11.42 -3.96 -14.60
N ALA A 165 11.74 -3.00 -13.76
CA ALA A 165 11.01 -1.73 -13.70
C ALA A 165 11.32 -0.79 -14.88
N GLY A 166 12.43 -1.01 -15.53
CA GLY A 166 12.90 -0.14 -16.60
C GLY A 166 13.69 1.03 -16.05
#